data_0f450bd697df3bd75baf385570fc5b1d
#
_entry.id   0f450bd697df3bd75baf385570fc5b1d
#
_cell.length_a   1.000
_cell.length_b   1.000
_cell.length_c   1.000
_cell.angle_alpha   90.00
_cell.angle_beta   90.00
_cell.angle_gamma   90.00
#
_symmetry.space_group_name_H-M   'P 1'
#
loop_
_entity.id
_entity.type
_entity.pdbx_description
1 polymer ?
#
loop_
_entity_poly.entity_id
_entity_poly.type
_entity_poly.pdbx_seq_one_letter_code
_entity_poly.pdbx_strand_id
1 'polypeptide(L)'
;MEFLGRLLARVVKSSSSRITCELLVNRPESETNQRNVMSAELFVILAKPFNPRWNPMECLRVARALLLSTIPLTASAQTPQPIPIETALPPFQFLQKPGPHPVGLRVVNQYDPSRKSPVLPWDHSKQAESDKGRPLQTLIWYPALPSGTKSMMVGDYVTLADTEISFGVPDQEHNKWRTRLKSSFDVPLWAVRDAKMAEGHYPVLIYAPGDSSIAWENADLCEYLASHGYVVLASPSMGVSTRDMTDDLAGIDSQARDISFLVTYAEKLPDTDSSRIAVVSFSWGGISSLFAASRDSRIQVLAEMDGSIRYYPGLVARAGSIHPEQLNVPLLFFTSNRENFIEDVEHSDMDMTGHNVLNEWTHADVMTVNMLGMSHPEFCSMCQRWPLAEEQVADYGREDANTSYSWVALYTLQFLNVYIKHDAAAKEFLGRTPAENDVPRHFMAIRFSPKSFAEIMRSAARTGEESAWKAFQSFAADPMHRYMIGEEGTINRLGYAFLQEKDPSSAVVLFKLNTKAYPDSANAWDSLEDGYEAANDIQDARMAYARSVELNPNNEHAKGELVKLRK
;
A
#
# COMPACT_ATOMS: atom_id res chain seq x y z
N MET A 1 20.17 -50.82 -7.56
CA MET A 1 18.78 -50.79 -8.04
C MET A 1 17.84 -51.78 -7.32
N GLU A 2 18.34 -52.72 -6.62
CA GLU A 2 17.51 -53.65 -5.80
C GLU A 2 17.01 -53.04 -4.47
N PHE A 3 17.57 -51.94 -4.00
CA PHE A 3 17.16 -51.27 -2.75
C PHE A 3 15.95 -50.35 -2.92
N LEU A 4 15.67 -49.92 -4.11
CA LEU A 4 14.50 -49.04 -4.41
C LEU A 4 13.17 -49.82 -4.56
N GLY A 5 13.22 -51.12 -4.74
CA GLY A 5 12.04 -51.97 -4.91
C GLY A 5 11.30 -52.34 -3.62
N ARG A 6 11.87 -52.02 -2.44
CA ARG A 6 11.29 -52.40 -1.13
C ARG A 6 10.63 -51.26 -0.35
N LEU A 7 10.57 -50.07 -0.93
CA LEU A 7 9.81 -48.92 -0.36
C LEU A 7 8.44 -48.81 -1.03
N LEU A 8 7.68 -49.90 -1.03
CA LEU A 8 6.27 -49.86 -1.44
C LEU A 8 5.42 -49.54 -0.20
N ALA A 9 4.85 -48.36 -0.17
CA ALA A 9 3.83 -48.01 0.80
C ALA A 9 2.61 -48.90 0.62
N ARG A 10 2.32 -49.74 1.63
CA ARG A 10 1.10 -50.54 1.67
C ARG A 10 -0.07 -49.61 2.05
N VAL A 11 -0.89 -49.25 1.09
CA VAL A 11 -2.14 -48.56 1.33
C VAL A 11 -3.16 -49.55 1.85
N VAL A 12 -3.47 -49.51 3.12
CA VAL A 12 -4.56 -50.31 3.71
C VAL A 12 -5.81 -49.43 3.68
N LYS A 13 -6.80 -49.79 2.88
CA LYS A 13 -8.13 -49.22 2.92
C LYS A 13 -8.85 -49.70 4.18
N SER A 14 -9.08 -48.81 5.14
CA SER A 14 -10.06 -49.05 6.21
C SER A 14 -11.38 -48.41 5.82
N SER A 15 -12.47 -48.96 6.31
CA SER A 15 -13.86 -48.61 5.99
C SER A 15 -14.34 -47.30 6.62
N SER A 16 -13.43 -46.46 7.07
CA SER A 16 -13.71 -45.08 7.53
C SER A 16 -12.78 -44.13 6.78
N SER A 17 -13.31 -43.02 6.33
CA SER A 17 -12.76 -42.01 5.40
C SER A 17 -11.48 -41.30 5.87
N ARG A 18 -10.49 -42.01 6.44
CA ARG A 18 -9.18 -41.47 6.80
C ARG A 18 -8.08 -42.37 6.26
N ILE A 19 -7.21 -41.84 5.43
CA ILE A 19 -6.00 -42.49 4.96
C ILE A 19 -4.88 -42.11 5.92
N THR A 20 -4.33 -43.07 6.64
CA THR A 20 -3.10 -42.90 7.45
C THR A 20 -1.93 -43.56 6.74
N CYS A 21 -0.82 -42.89 6.64
CA CYS A 21 0.45 -43.41 6.10
C CYS A 21 1.39 -43.67 7.27
N GLU A 22 1.67 -44.97 7.56
CA GLU A 22 2.70 -45.37 8.52
C GLU A 22 3.99 -45.71 7.81
N LEU A 23 5.07 -45.04 8.19
CA LEU A 23 6.44 -45.36 7.79
C LEU A 23 7.10 -46.21 8.89
N LEU A 24 7.26 -47.49 8.63
CA LEU A 24 8.04 -48.39 9.49
C LEU A 24 9.52 -48.29 9.12
N VAL A 25 10.31 -47.67 9.99
CA VAL A 25 11.77 -47.67 9.91
C VAL A 25 12.30 -48.78 10.81
N ASN A 26 12.76 -49.91 10.25
CA ASN A 26 13.52 -50.92 10.98
C ASN A 26 14.93 -50.41 11.27
N ARG A 27 15.28 -50.24 12.54
CA ARG A 27 16.65 -49.99 13.02
C ARG A 27 17.39 -51.31 13.23
N PRO A 28 18.64 -51.44 12.79
CA PRO A 28 19.54 -52.43 13.39
C PRO A 28 20.07 -51.91 14.73
N GLU A 29 20.00 -52.72 15.74
CA GLU A 29 20.61 -52.44 17.05
C GLU A 29 22.15 -52.53 16.92
N SER A 30 22.79 -51.49 17.36
CA SER A 30 24.15 -51.27 17.86
C SER A 30 24.83 -50.08 17.16
N GLU A 31 24.86 -48.99 17.88
CA GLU A 31 26.06 -48.20 18.16
C GLU A 31 25.71 -46.86 18.84
N THR A 32 26.48 -46.58 19.85
CA THR A 32 26.35 -45.53 20.84
C THR A 32 26.67 -44.15 20.30
N ASN A 33 25.88 -43.16 20.74
CA ASN A 33 26.21 -41.74 20.98
C ASN A 33 26.88 -40.95 19.85
N GLN A 34 26.06 -40.34 19.01
CA GLN A 34 26.24 -38.91 18.61
C GLN A 34 24.86 -38.32 18.33
N ARG A 35 24.49 -37.30 19.10
CA ARG A 35 23.27 -36.51 18.90
C ARG A 35 23.47 -35.61 17.68
N ASN A 36 22.98 -36.04 16.53
CA ASN A 36 22.71 -35.13 15.42
C ASN A 36 21.34 -34.48 15.66
N VAL A 37 21.34 -33.20 15.94
CA VAL A 37 20.15 -32.37 16.00
C VAL A 37 19.66 -32.23 14.54
N MET A 38 18.74 -33.07 14.12
CA MET A 38 17.93 -32.78 12.95
C MET A 38 17.00 -31.62 13.32
N SER A 39 16.97 -30.61 12.48
CA SER A 39 16.16 -29.42 12.72
C SER A 39 14.69 -29.79 12.96
N ALA A 40 14.06 -29.11 13.90
CA ALA A 40 12.66 -29.32 14.28
C ALA A 40 11.69 -29.15 13.09
N GLU A 41 12.10 -28.45 12.06
CA GLU A 41 11.31 -28.19 10.83
C GLU A 41 11.01 -29.46 10.02
N LEU A 42 11.95 -30.39 9.90
CA LEU A 42 11.70 -31.64 9.18
C LEU A 42 10.65 -32.50 9.90
N PHE A 43 10.57 -32.38 11.22
CA PHE A 43 9.60 -33.11 12.05
C PHE A 43 8.19 -32.51 11.94
N VAL A 44 8.08 -31.21 11.75
CA VAL A 44 6.80 -30.50 11.60
C VAL A 44 6.15 -30.80 10.23
N ILE A 45 6.95 -30.93 9.18
CA ILE A 45 6.44 -31.28 7.84
C ILE A 45 5.89 -32.71 7.80
N LEU A 46 6.49 -33.62 8.54
CA LEU A 46 6.07 -35.05 8.59
C LEU A 46 4.87 -35.27 9.54
N ALA A 47 4.57 -34.32 10.44
CA ALA A 47 3.47 -34.44 11.40
C ALA A 47 2.15 -33.79 10.95
N LYS A 48 2.12 -33.10 9.80
CA LYS A 48 0.88 -32.52 9.27
C LYS A 48 0.04 -33.59 8.58
N PRO A 49 -1.28 -33.63 8.81
CA PRO A 49 -2.16 -34.56 8.10
C PRO A 49 -2.17 -34.23 6.60
N PHE A 50 -2.13 -35.28 5.78
CA PHE A 50 -2.14 -35.20 4.32
C PHE A 50 -3.36 -34.40 3.84
N ASN A 51 -3.13 -33.29 3.15
CA ASN A 51 -4.21 -32.48 2.58
C ASN A 51 -4.58 -33.02 1.19
N PRO A 52 -5.81 -33.53 0.98
CA PRO A 52 -6.25 -34.11 -0.29
C PRO A 52 -6.32 -33.12 -1.46
N ARG A 53 -5.99 -31.84 -1.24
CA ARG A 53 -5.98 -30.79 -2.26
C ARG A 53 -4.57 -30.45 -2.78
N TRP A 54 -3.53 -31.19 -2.37
CA TRP A 54 -2.19 -30.96 -2.91
C TRP A 54 -2.14 -31.30 -4.40
N ASN A 55 -1.59 -30.36 -5.17
CA ASN A 55 -1.39 -30.58 -6.58
C ASN A 55 -0.15 -31.49 -6.85
N PRO A 56 -0.02 -32.09 -8.04
CA PRO A 56 1.11 -32.97 -8.36
C PRO A 56 2.50 -32.32 -8.24
N MET A 57 2.58 -30.99 -8.34
CA MET A 57 3.84 -30.24 -8.21
C MET A 57 4.34 -30.16 -6.76
N GLU A 58 3.44 -30.09 -5.78
CA GLU A 58 3.81 -30.09 -4.35
C GLU A 58 4.30 -31.46 -3.91
N CYS A 59 3.67 -32.53 -4.38
CA CYS A 59 4.18 -33.89 -4.17
C CYS A 59 5.58 -34.09 -4.77
N LEU A 60 5.87 -33.45 -5.92
CA LEU A 60 7.19 -33.51 -6.55
C LEU A 60 8.27 -32.74 -5.76
N ARG A 61 7.90 -31.61 -5.13
CA ARG A 61 8.82 -30.84 -4.27
C ARG A 61 9.21 -31.63 -3.01
N VAL A 62 8.25 -32.26 -2.37
CA VAL A 62 8.52 -33.14 -1.20
C VAL A 62 9.37 -34.35 -1.59
N ALA A 63 9.08 -35.00 -2.72
CA ALA A 63 9.89 -36.11 -3.24
C ALA A 63 11.31 -35.67 -3.64
N ARG A 64 11.49 -34.44 -4.15
CA ARG A 64 12.81 -33.90 -4.51
C ARG A 64 13.64 -33.53 -3.29
N ALA A 65 13.03 -33.04 -2.22
CA ALA A 65 13.68 -32.78 -0.93
C ALA A 65 14.16 -34.08 -0.27
N LEU A 66 13.38 -35.18 -0.36
CA LEU A 66 13.73 -36.49 0.14
C LEU A 66 14.84 -37.17 -0.68
N LEU A 67 14.91 -36.94 -2.00
CA LEU A 67 15.95 -37.52 -2.88
C LEU A 67 17.31 -36.83 -2.70
N LEU A 68 17.34 -35.54 -2.35
CA LEU A 68 18.58 -34.79 -2.09
C LEU A 68 19.22 -35.15 -0.74
N SER A 69 18.47 -35.73 0.20
CA SER A 69 18.97 -36.15 1.52
C SER A 69 19.65 -37.52 1.55
N THR A 70 19.66 -38.26 0.42
CA THR A 70 20.18 -39.63 0.36
C THR A 70 21.46 -39.81 -0.46
N ILE A 71 22.13 -38.75 -0.88
CA ILE A 71 23.41 -38.84 -1.58
C ILE A 71 24.53 -38.99 -0.53
N PRO A 72 25.28 -40.10 -0.48
CA PRO A 72 26.41 -40.22 0.42
C PRO A 72 27.56 -39.34 -0.09
N LEU A 73 27.85 -38.28 0.61
CA LEU A 73 29.04 -37.45 0.41
C LEU A 73 30.26 -38.22 0.98
N THR A 74 30.98 -38.95 0.14
CA THR A 74 32.36 -39.31 0.41
C THR A 74 33.27 -38.25 -0.18
N ALA A 75 33.37 -37.13 0.49
CA ALA A 75 34.45 -36.15 0.31
C ALA A 75 35.02 -35.86 1.70
N SER A 76 36.34 -35.93 1.82
CA SER A 76 37.09 -35.63 3.04
C SER A 76 36.63 -34.31 3.62
N ALA A 77 36.11 -34.36 4.84
CA ALA A 77 35.59 -33.19 5.56
C ALA A 77 36.75 -32.24 5.92
N GLN A 78 37.02 -31.32 5.03
CA GLN A 78 37.40 -29.99 5.51
C GLN A 78 36.11 -29.40 6.08
N THR A 79 36.05 -29.20 7.40
CA THR A 79 35.03 -28.37 8.05
C THR A 79 34.92 -27.09 7.25
N PRO A 80 33.76 -26.75 6.64
CA PRO A 80 33.58 -25.44 6.09
C PRO A 80 33.83 -24.46 7.23
N GLN A 81 34.83 -23.61 7.12
CA GLN A 81 34.92 -22.43 7.95
C GLN A 81 33.56 -21.74 7.78
N PRO A 82 32.88 -21.35 8.85
CA PRO A 82 31.68 -20.55 8.71
C PRO A 82 32.10 -19.35 7.83
N ILE A 83 31.49 -19.26 6.67
CA ILE A 83 31.58 -18.03 5.87
C ILE A 83 31.15 -16.95 6.84
N PRO A 84 31.98 -15.94 7.14
CA PRO A 84 31.51 -14.83 7.93
C PRO A 84 30.38 -14.20 7.12
N ILE A 85 29.13 -14.51 7.43
CA ILE A 85 27.96 -13.78 6.97
C ILE A 85 27.92 -12.51 7.84
N GLU A 86 28.94 -11.71 7.68
CA GLU A 86 29.00 -10.36 8.20
C GLU A 86 29.30 -9.42 7.04
N THR A 87 28.60 -9.59 5.94
CA THR A 87 28.30 -8.47 5.08
C THR A 87 27.08 -7.82 5.72
N ALA A 88 27.34 -6.89 6.64
CA ALA A 88 26.33 -5.98 7.11
C ALA A 88 25.59 -5.46 5.85
N LEU A 89 24.27 -5.66 5.81
CA LEU A 89 23.46 -5.11 4.71
C LEU A 89 23.84 -3.63 4.54
N PRO A 90 24.01 -3.13 3.31
CA PRO A 90 24.33 -1.74 3.11
C PRO A 90 23.29 -0.88 3.87
N PRO A 91 23.72 0.18 4.57
CA PRO A 91 22.81 1.01 5.33
C PRO A 91 21.76 1.62 4.41
N PHE A 92 20.59 1.92 4.95
CA PHE A 92 19.59 2.69 4.23
C PHE A 92 20.18 4.02 3.77
N GLN A 93 19.97 4.36 2.50
CA GLN A 93 20.38 5.62 1.89
C GLN A 93 19.17 6.26 1.20
N PHE A 94 18.85 7.47 1.61
CA PHE A 94 17.88 8.27 0.89
C PHE A 94 18.55 8.96 -0.30
N LEU A 95 18.25 8.52 -1.52
CA LEU A 95 18.96 8.93 -2.73
C LEU A 95 18.50 10.26 -3.31
N GLN A 96 17.36 10.81 -2.85
CA GLN A 96 16.90 12.11 -3.30
C GLN A 96 17.76 13.23 -2.72
N LYS A 97 17.96 14.28 -3.51
CA LYS A 97 18.64 15.50 -3.06
C LYS A 97 17.64 16.40 -2.34
N PRO A 98 18.09 17.17 -1.32
CA PRO A 98 17.25 18.18 -0.71
C PRO A 98 16.81 19.22 -1.75
N GLY A 99 15.64 19.79 -1.53
CA GLY A 99 15.14 20.94 -2.29
C GLY A 99 15.92 22.23 -1.99
N PRO A 100 15.40 23.37 -2.46
CA PRO A 100 16.09 24.66 -2.33
C PRO A 100 16.17 25.20 -0.90
N HIS A 101 15.36 24.66 0.04
CA HIS A 101 15.32 25.16 1.41
C HIS A 101 16.08 24.24 2.37
N PRO A 102 16.92 24.79 3.26
CA PRO A 102 17.32 24.09 4.47
C PRO A 102 16.09 23.70 5.29
N VAL A 103 16.18 22.67 6.11
CA VAL A 103 15.07 22.15 6.89
C VAL A 103 15.23 22.48 8.37
N GLY A 104 14.18 23.00 8.99
CA GLY A 104 14.06 23.16 10.44
C GLY A 104 13.12 22.09 11.02
N LEU A 105 13.35 21.68 12.26
CA LEU A 105 12.45 20.85 13.04
C LEU A 105 12.09 21.52 14.35
N ARG A 106 10.79 21.68 14.62
CA ARG A 106 10.28 22.06 15.94
C ARG A 106 9.46 20.93 16.52
N VAL A 107 9.58 20.72 17.82
CA VAL A 107 8.75 19.77 18.56
C VAL A 107 7.88 20.54 19.54
N VAL A 108 6.58 20.28 19.48
CA VAL A 108 5.58 20.95 20.33
C VAL A 108 4.80 19.88 21.08
N ASN A 109 4.73 20.03 22.40
CA ASN A 109 3.92 19.19 23.25
C ASN A 109 2.57 19.86 23.48
N GLN A 110 1.50 19.25 23.02
CA GLN A 110 0.15 19.79 23.12
C GLN A 110 -0.85 18.73 23.56
N TYR A 111 -2.01 19.19 24.00
CA TYR A 111 -3.10 18.32 24.40
C TYR A 111 -4.34 18.65 23.56
N ASP A 112 -5.07 17.63 23.12
CA ASP A 112 -6.43 17.80 22.62
C ASP A 112 -7.41 17.71 23.79
N PRO A 113 -7.96 18.84 24.25
CA PRO A 113 -8.84 18.86 25.42
C PRO A 113 -10.23 18.27 25.14
N SER A 114 -10.58 18.04 23.88
CA SER A 114 -11.86 17.44 23.47
C SER A 114 -11.93 15.94 23.75
N ARG A 115 -10.80 15.31 24.07
CA ARG A 115 -10.67 13.86 24.29
C ARG A 115 -9.96 13.57 25.59
N LYS A 116 -10.37 12.47 26.25
CA LYS A 116 -9.66 11.99 27.44
C LYS A 116 -8.27 11.50 27.07
N SER A 117 -7.32 11.66 27.97
CA SER A 117 -5.99 11.07 27.82
C SER A 117 -6.07 9.55 27.90
N PRO A 118 -5.32 8.82 27.08
CA PRO A 118 -5.12 7.41 27.30
C PRO A 118 -4.56 7.17 28.70
N VAL A 119 -5.13 6.24 29.45
CA VAL A 119 -4.53 5.79 30.71
C VAL A 119 -3.37 4.87 30.34
N LEU A 120 -2.16 5.34 30.57
CA LEU A 120 -0.96 4.53 30.31
C LEU A 120 -0.86 3.42 31.36
N PRO A 121 -0.77 2.13 30.97
CA PRO A 121 -0.83 1.01 31.91
C PRO A 121 0.26 1.03 33.00
N TRP A 122 1.37 1.72 32.76
CA TRP A 122 2.54 1.74 33.62
C TRP A 122 2.63 2.95 34.55
N ASP A 123 1.80 3.96 34.40
CA ASP A 123 1.89 5.17 35.20
C ASP A 123 0.58 5.51 35.89
N HIS A 124 0.29 4.81 36.99
CA HIS A 124 -0.85 5.10 37.84
C HIS A 124 -0.69 6.41 38.67
N SER A 125 0.49 7.05 38.67
CA SER A 125 0.76 8.27 39.41
C SER A 125 0.33 9.55 38.71
N LYS A 126 0.00 9.49 37.40
CA LYS A 126 -0.27 10.66 36.56
C LYS A 126 -1.74 10.93 36.26
N GLN A 127 -2.65 10.52 37.11
CA GLN A 127 -4.08 10.80 36.97
C GLN A 127 -4.39 12.30 36.84
N ALA A 128 -3.54 13.16 37.39
CA ALA A 128 -3.68 14.62 37.23
C ALA A 128 -3.40 15.16 35.83
N GLU A 129 -2.64 14.42 35.00
CA GLU A 129 -2.39 14.81 33.61
C GLU A 129 -3.50 14.32 32.63
N SER A 130 -4.25 13.30 33.03
CA SER A 130 -5.39 12.80 32.25
C SER A 130 -6.48 13.86 32.02
N ASP A 131 -6.58 14.84 32.91
CA ASP A 131 -7.55 15.93 32.82
C ASP A 131 -7.17 16.99 31.76
N LYS A 132 -5.92 16.99 31.27
CA LYS A 132 -5.48 17.92 30.23
C LYS A 132 -5.94 17.54 28.83
N GLY A 133 -6.41 16.31 28.64
CA GLY A 133 -6.82 15.77 27.35
C GLY A 133 -5.78 14.82 26.73
N ARG A 134 -6.01 14.45 25.47
CA ARG A 134 -5.13 13.53 24.74
C ARG A 134 -3.78 14.17 24.41
N PRO A 135 -2.65 13.61 24.86
CA PRO A 135 -1.34 14.14 24.55
C PRO A 135 -0.99 13.93 23.09
N LEU A 136 -0.45 14.96 22.44
CA LEU A 136 0.02 14.94 21.05
C LEU A 136 1.37 15.65 20.96
N GLN A 137 2.47 14.90 21.07
CA GLN A 137 3.76 15.43 20.70
C GLN A 137 3.78 15.62 19.19
N THR A 138 3.85 16.87 18.77
CA THR A 138 3.80 17.24 17.35
C THR A 138 5.18 17.64 16.86
N LEU A 139 5.65 16.94 15.84
CA LEU A 139 6.84 17.28 15.08
C LEU A 139 6.44 18.15 13.90
N ILE A 140 7.18 19.22 13.69
CA ILE A 140 6.92 20.17 12.60
C ILE A 140 8.22 20.39 11.84
N TRP A 141 8.30 19.85 10.62
CA TRP A 141 9.38 20.14 9.68
C TRP A 141 8.97 21.29 8.77
N TYR A 142 9.89 22.21 8.52
CA TYR A 142 9.57 23.41 7.76
C TYR A 142 10.79 23.95 7.00
N PRO A 143 10.56 24.72 5.92
CA PRO A 143 11.59 25.49 5.26
C PRO A 143 12.27 26.45 6.25
N ALA A 144 13.58 26.38 6.37
CA ALA A 144 14.35 27.19 7.32
C ALA A 144 15.37 28.09 6.60
N LEU A 145 15.87 29.07 7.33
CA LEU A 145 17.04 29.83 6.90
C LEU A 145 18.32 29.00 7.14
N PRO A 146 19.37 29.20 6.33
CA PRO A 146 20.65 28.56 6.56
C PRO A 146 21.13 28.78 8.01
N SER A 147 21.60 27.73 8.65
CA SER A 147 22.11 27.75 10.02
C SER A 147 23.50 27.13 10.06
N GLY A 148 24.38 27.67 10.90
CA GLY A 148 25.67 27.04 11.23
C GLY A 148 25.55 25.91 12.27
N THR A 149 24.35 25.62 12.74
CA THR A 149 24.09 24.56 13.73
C THR A 149 24.12 23.19 13.04
N LYS A 150 24.65 22.20 13.75
CA LYS A 150 24.68 20.81 13.29
C LYS A 150 23.25 20.28 13.07
N SER A 151 23.05 19.55 11.99
CA SER A 151 21.78 18.84 11.74
C SER A 151 21.57 17.71 12.74
N MET A 152 20.32 17.32 12.90
CA MET A 152 19.93 16.19 13.74
C MET A 152 20.45 14.87 13.19
N MET A 153 20.70 13.96 14.09
CA MET A 153 21.04 12.56 13.82
C MET A 153 19.81 11.67 14.05
N VAL A 154 19.83 10.47 13.50
CA VAL A 154 18.81 9.45 13.80
C VAL A 154 18.68 9.24 15.32
N GLY A 155 19.79 9.23 16.07
CA GLY A 155 19.76 9.12 17.53
C GLY A 155 19.01 10.25 18.22
N ASP A 156 19.06 11.48 17.69
CA ASP A 156 18.28 12.61 18.23
C ASP A 156 16.78 12.40 18.05
N TYR A 157 16.36 11.85 16.91
CA TYR A 157 14.95 11.46 16.69
C TYR A 157 14.52 10.34 17.62
N VAL A 158 15.38 9.34 17.87
CA VAL A 158 15.08 8.24 18.78
C VAL A 158 14.75 8.76 20.18
N THR A 159 15.43 9.83 20.65
CA THR A 159 15.15 10.41 21.97
C THR A 159 13.76 11.04 22.09
N LEU A 160 13.12 11.42 20.96
CA LEU A 160 11.78 12.01 20.98
C LEU A 160 10.72 10.99 21.42
N ALA A 161 10.93 9.70 21.13
CA ALA A 161 10.03 8.65 21.59
C ALA A 161 10.03 8.49 23.12
N ASP A 162 11.09 8.90 23.81
CA ASP A 162 11.14 8.85 25.28
C ASP A 162 10.08 9.75 25.94
N THR A 163 9.64 10.79 25.26
CA THR A 163 8.75 11.82 25.79
C THR A 163 7.44 11.97 25.02
N GLU A 164 7.15 11.09 24.05
CA GLU A 164 6.03 11.28 23.14
C GLU A 164 4.64 11.26 23.79
N ILE A 165 4.54 10.63 24.97
CA ILE A 165 3.28 10.50 25.71
C ILE A 165 3.30 11.29 27.02
N SER A 166 4.45 11.29 27.69
CA SER A 166 4.64 11.80 29.04
C SER A 166 5.50 13.07 29.07
N PHE A 167 5.16 14.09 28.35
CA PHE A 167 5.91 15.31 28.15
C PHE A 167 6.81 15.72 29.31
N GLY A 168 8.12 15.66 29.12
CA GLY A 168 9.12 16.05 30.12
C GLY A 168 9.58 14.96 31.09
N VAL A 169 8.96 13.78 31.09
CA VAL A 169 9.46 12.60 31.84
C VAL A 169 9.89 11.55 30.86
N PRO A 170 11.21 11.37 30.63
CA PRO A 170 11.69 10.39 29.67
C PRO A 170 11.36 8.96 30.11
N ASP A 171 10.83 8.16 29.20
CA ASP A 171 10.60 6.73 29.34
C ASP A 171 11.50 5.95 28.40
N GLN A 172 12.74 5.74 28.80
CA GLN A 172 13.73 5.04 28.00
C GLN A 172 13.51 3.52 27.95
N GLU A 173 12.87 2.96 28.97
CA GLU A 173 12.65 1.52 29.08
C GLU A 173 11.64 1.02 28.04
N HIS A 174 10.63 1.82 27.73
CA HIS A 174 9.61 1.47 26.73
C HIS A 174 9.95 1.95 25.32
N ASN A 175 11.09 2.64 25.13
CA ASN A 175 11.53 3.06 23.82
C ASN A 175 12.22 1.93 23.04
N LYS A 176 11.41 1.10 22.40
CA LYS A 176 11.88 -0.01 21.55
C LYS A 176 12.82 0.43 20.41
N TRP A 177 12.74 1.69 19.98
CA TRP A 177 13.53 2.23 18.88
C TRP A 177 15.01 2.41 19.23
N ARG A 178 15.33 2.57 20.52
CA ARG A 178 16.73 2.65 20.98
C ARG A 178 17.55 1.43 20.59
N THR A 179 16.98 0.25 20.75
CA THR A 179 17.65 -0.99 20.37
C THR A 179 17.65 -1.20 18.86
N ARG A 180 16.50 -0.95 18.23
CA ARG A 180 16.29 -1.21 16.81
C ARG A 180 17.17 -0.36 15.90
N LEU A 181 17.39 0.90 16.23
CA LEU A 181 18.12 1.87 15.41
C LEU A 181 19.54 2.15 15.91
N LYS A 182 20.05 1.38 16.89
CA LYS A 182 21.36 1.63 17.53
C LYS A 182 22.51 1.77 16.52
N SER A 183 22.53 0.95 15.49
CA SER A 183 23.55 0.99 14.42
C SER A 183 23.50 2.25 13.55
N SER A 184 22.38 2.98 13.59
CA SER A 184 22.14 4.16 12.75
C SER A 184 22.14 5.47 13.54
N PHE A 185 22.44 5.47 14.83
CA PHE A 185 22.33 6.67 15.69
C PHE A 185 23.12 7.86 15.14
N ASP A 186 24.31 7.62 14.61
CA ASP A 186 25.21 8.66 14.10
C ASP A 186 24.95 9.04 12.63
N VAL A 187 23.88 8.51 12.01
CA VAL A 187 23.51 8.88 10.65
C VAL A 187 22.87 10.26 10.67
N PRO A 188 23.47 11.26 9.96
CA PRO A 188 22.91 12.60 9.90
C PRO A 188 21.68 12.64 8.98
N LEU A 189 20.70 13.42 9.38
CA LEU A 189 19.56 13.86 8.58
C LEU A 189 19.74 15.34 8.21
N TRP A 190 18.72 15.98 7.63
CA TRP A 190 18.89 17.36 7.14
C TRP A 190 18.36 18.43 8.10
N ALA A 191 17.37 18.07 8.92
CA ALA A 191 16.74 19.03 9.79
C ALA A 191 17.69 19.57 10.88
N VAL A 192 17.59 20.87 11.13
CA VAL A 192 18.24 21.54 12.26
C VAL A 192 17.17 21.87 13.30
N ARG A 193 17.39 21.43 14.54
CA ARG A 193 16.48 21.67 15.65
C ARG A 193 16.27 23.16 15.88
N ASP A 194 15.00 23.60 15.91
CA ASP A 194 14.55 24.96 16.16
C ASP A 194 15.22 26.04 15.26
N ALA A 195 15.66 25.66 14.06
CA ALA A 195 16.18 26.62 13.09
C ALA A 195 15.13 27.72 12.79
N LYS A 196 15.61 28.93 12.45
CA LYS A 196 14.69 30.01 12.10
C LYS A 196 13.94 29.65 10.82
N MET A 197 12.60 29.68 10.88
CA MET A 197 11.75 29.46 9.71
C MET A 197 12.00 30.52 8.62
N ALA A 198 12.04 30.10 7.37
CA ALA A 198 12.08 31.00 6.24
C ALA A 198 10.73 31.68 6.06
N GLU A 199 10.74 32.97 5.73
CA GLU A 199 9.52 33.70 5.43
C GLU A 199 8.82 33.12 4.18
N GLY A 200 7.48 32.98 4.22
CA GLY A 200 6.73 32.42 3.10
C GLY A 200 5.28 32.10 3.46
N HIS A 201 4.58 31.51 2.49
CA HIS A 201 3.24 30.93 2.66
C HIS A 201 3.28 29.48 2.17
N TYR A 202 3.72 28.60 3.03
CA TYR A 202 3.98 27.20 2.68
C TYR A 202 2.72 26.35 2.85
N PRO A 203 2.33 25.53 1.85
CA PRO A 203 1.28 24.55 2.02
C PRO A 203 1.60 23.57 3.15
N VAL A 204 0.56 23.03 3.74
CA VAL A 204 0.67 22.16 4.92
C VAL A 204 0.46 20.70 4.53
N LEU A 205 1.29 19.84 5.07
CA LEU A 205 1.14 18.39 5.01
C LEU A 205 0.97 17.84 6.42
N ILE A 206 0.00 16.96 6.61
CA ILE A 206 -0.08 16.13 7.80
C ILE A 206 0.50 14.77 7.44
N TYR A 207 1.52 14.32 8.15
CA TYR A 207 2.02 12.97 8.02
C TYR A 207 1.33 12.07 9.05
N ALA A 208 0.62 11.04 8.57
CA ALA A 208 -0.11 10.07 9.39
C ALA A 208 0.68 8.74 9.43
N PRO A 209 1.30 8.41 10.59
CA PRO A 209 2.11 7.22 10.75
C PRO A 209 1.29 5.91 10.70
N GLY A 210 2.00 4.79 10.50
CA GLY A 210 1.46 3.44 10.55
C GLY A 210 0.95 3.03 11.94
N ASP A 211 0.49 1.78 12.06
CA ASP A 211 -0.04 1.25 13.32
C ASP A 211 0.96 1.38 14.46
N SER A 212 0.50 1.91 15.59
CA SER A 212 1.29 2.03 16.83
C SER A 212 2.68 2.64 16.62
N SER A 213 2.83 3.52 15.60
CA SER A 213 4.11 4.05 15.18
C SER A 213 4.40 5.45 15.74
N ILE A 214 5.64 5.87 15.55
CA ILE A 214 6.21 7.14 16.00
C ILE A 214 5.98 8.25 14.96
N ALA A 215 5.94 9.50 15.40
CA ALA A 215 5.73 10.64 14.50
C ALA A 215 6.81 10.80 13.41
N TRP A 216 8.01 10.27 13.63
CA TRP A 216 9.19 10.42 12.76
C TRP A 216 9.56 9.13 12.01
N GLU A 217 8.64 8.18 11.85
CA GLU A 217 8.94 6.91 11.15
C GLU A 217 9.41 7.12 9.69
N ASN A 218 8.99 8.21 9.06
CA ASN A 218 9.40 8.64 7.72
C ASN A 218 10.05 10.04 7.76
N ALA A 219 10.95 10.28 8.72
CA ALA A 219 11.61 11.58 8.86
C ALA A 219 12.32 12.02 7.57
N ASP A 220 12.96 11.10 6.82
CA ASP A 220 13.62 11.42 5.55
C ASP A 220 12.65 12.00 4.52
N LEU A 221 11.46 11.40 4.39
CA LEU A 221 10.41 11.92 3.51
C LEU A 221 9.88 13.27 3.99
N CYS A 222 9.63 13.41 5.31
CA CYS A 222 9.14 14.66 5.88
C CYS A 222 10.16 15.80 5.66
N GLU A 223 11.44 15.54 5.87
CA GLU A 223 12.52 16.50 5.59
C GLU A 223 12.64 16.82 4.09
N TYR A 224 12.51 15.80 3.23
CA TYR A 224 12.51 16.00 1.79
C TYR A 224 11.37 16.93 1.36
N LEU A 225 10.15 16.67 1.79
CA LEU A 225 8.99 17.51 1.47
C LEU A 225 9.14 18.93 2.03
N ALA A 226 9.65 19.07 3.25
CA ALA A 226 9.92 20.37 3.84
C ALA A 226 10.99 21.15 3.07
N SER A 227 12.05 20.47 2.60
CA SER A 227 13.09 21.11 1.77
C SER A 227 12.54 21.65 0.43
N HIS A 228 11.42 21.09 -0.02
CA HIS A 228 10.71 21.52 -1.24
C HIS A 228 9.57 22.52 -0.98
N GLY A 229 9.55 23.15 0.20
CA GLY A 229 8.63 24.24 0.49
C GLY A 229 7.25 23.77 0.95
N TYR A 230 7.21 22.78 1.80
CA TYR A 230 6.02 22.37 2.58
C TYR A 230 6.29 22.52 4.08
N VAL A 231 5.26 22.71 4.86
CA VAL A 231 5.30 22.55 6.33
C VAL A 231 4.64 21.22 6.66
N VAL A 232 5.40 20.30 7.25
CA VAL A 232 4.95 18.93 7.53
C VAL A 232 4.73 18.77 9.03
N LEU A 233 3.54 18.36 9.45
CA LEU A 233 3.20 18.08 10.85
C LEU A 233 2.94 16.59 11.01
N ALA A 234 3.45 16.01 12.09
CA ALA A 234 3.15 14.62 12.47
C ALA A 234 3.00 14.49 13.98
N SER A 235 2.14 13.56 14.40
CA SER A 235 2.06 13.08 15.77
C SER A 235 2.13 11.55 15.79
N PRO A 236 2.49 10.91 16.94
CA PRO A 236 2.49 9.45 17.02
C PRO A 236 1.10 8.87 16.75
N SER A 237 1.06 7.70 16.11
CA SER A 237 -0.15 6.90 15.95
C SER A 237 -0.43 6.13 17.25
N MET A 238 -1.53 6.46 17.91
CA MET A 238 -1.88 5.91 19.23
C MET A 238 -3.34 5.48 19.27
N GLY A 239 -3.62 4.41 20.01
CA GLY A 239 -4.97 3.94 20.27
C GLY A 239 -5.80 4.92 21.13
N VAL A 240 -7.03 4.51 21.41
CA VAL A 240 -7.98 5.34 22.20
C VAL A 240 -7.56 5.46 23.66
N SER A 241 -7.14 4.34 24.26
CA SER A 241 -6.88 4.23 25.71
C SER A 241 -5.46 3.77 26.04
N THR A 242 -4.69 3.38 25.05
CA THR A 242 -3.32 2.86 25.18
C THR A 242 -2.42 3.49 24.13
N ARG A 243 -1.10 3.29 24.31
CA ARG A 243 -0.13 3.67 23.26
C ARG A 243 -0.33 2.86 21.99
N ASP A 244 -0.70 1.59 22.15
CA ASP A 244 -0.91 0.70 21.02
C ASP A 244 -2.27 0.94 20.37
N MET A 245 -2.29 0.93 19.07
CA MET A 245 -3.48 1.06 18.23
C MET A 245 -4.34 -0.20 18.34
N THR A 246 -5.61 -0.08 18.01
CA THR A 246 -6.52 -1.22 17.83
C THR A 246 -6.99 -1.29 16.37
N ASP A 247 -7.07 -2.51 15.84
CA ASP A 247 -7.45 -2.79 14.44
C ASP A 247 -8.98 -2.76 14.28
N ASP A 248 -9.60 -1.65 14.73
CA ASP A 248 -11.04 -1.46 14.69
C ASP A 248 -11.43 0.00 14.35
N LEU A 249 -12.72 0.26 14.25
CA LEU A 249 -13.25 1.60 13.97
C LEU A 249 -12.85 2.63 15.02
N ALA A 250 -12.65 2.23 16.27
CA ALA A 250 -12.26 3.15 17.33
C ALA A 250 -10.79 3.58 17.19
N GLY A 251 -9.91 2.65 16.82
CA GLY A 251 -8.51 2.95 16.50
C GLY A 251 -8.39 3.88 15.29
N ILE A 252 -9.12 3.59 14.21
CA ILE A 252 -9.17 4.46 13.02
C ILE A 252 -9.64 5.87 13.41
N ASP A 253 -10.76 5.98 14.14
CA ASP A 253 -11.33 7.26 14.56
C ASP A 253 -10.38 8.04 15.46
N SER A 254 -9.63 7.34 16.31
CA SER A 254 -8.64 7.96 17.18
C SER A 254 -7.58 8.73 16.38
N GLN A 255 -6.95 8.10 15.40
CA GLN A 255 -5.94 8.74 14.56
C GLN A 255 -6.55 9.73 13.55
N ALA A 256 -7.72 9.46 13.01
CA ALA A 256 -8.41 10.42 12.13
C ALA A 256 -8.69 11.75 12.83
N ARG A 257 -9.03 11.71 14.11
CA ARG A 257 -9.20 12.92 14.94
C ARG A 257 -7.87 13.59 15.30
N ASP A 258 -6.79 12.82 15.45
CA ASP A 258 -5.44 13.39 15.59
C ASP A 258 -5.05 14.18 14.33
N ILE A 259 -5.32 13.64 13.14
CA ILE A 259 -5.12 14.33 11.84
C ILE A 259 -5.89 15.65 11.81
N SER A 260 -7.19 15.64 12.11
CA SER A 260 -8.03 16.85 12.11
C SER A 260 -7.61 17.88 13.17
N PHE A 261 -7.08 17.41 14.31
CA PHE A 261 -6.48 18.27 15.32
C PHE A 261 -5.24 18.99 14.77
N LEU A 262 -4.35 18.28 14.08
CA LEU A 262 -3.16 18.85 13.46
C LEU A 262 -3.52 19.83 12.33
N VAL A 263 -4.54 19.53 11.53
CA VAL A 263 -5.10 20.48 10.53
C VAL A 263 -5.53 21.78 11.20
N THR A 264 -6.27 21.69 12.30
CA THR A 264 -6.71 22.87 13.06
C THR A 264 -5.55 23.61 13.72
N TYR A 265 -4.51 22.90 14.15
CA TYR A 265 -3.32 23.52 14.70
C TYR A 265 -2.51 24.26 13.63
N ALA A 266 -2.42 23.70 12.43
CA ALA A 266 -1.70 24.33 11.31
C ALA A 266 -2.25 25.70 10.93
N GLU A 267 -3.56 25.94 11.10
CA GLU A 267 -4.18 27.26 10.87
C GLU A 267 -3.62 28.38 11.76
N LYS A 268 -2.98 28.01 12.86
CA LYS A 268 -2.41 28.96 13.85
C LYS A 268 -0.91 29.17 13.67
N LEU A 269 -0.28 28.42 12.77
CA LEU A 269 1.15 28.53 12.53
C LEU A 269 1.44 29.73 11.62
N PRO A 270 2.48 30.51 11.92
CA PRO A 270 2.94 31.55 11.02
C PRO A 270 3.54 30.95 9.75
N ASP A 271 3.57 31.70 8.68
CA ASP A 271 4.21 31.34 7.40
C ASP A 271 3.63 30.06 6.74
N THR A 272 2.45 29.62 7.16
CA THR A 272 1.71 28.51 6.54
C THR A 272 0.53 29.01 5.70
N ASP A 273 0.21 28.25 4.66
CA ASP A 273 -1.03 28.41 3.90
C ASP A 273 -1.99 27.26 4.22
N SER A 274 -2.81 27.48 5.23
CA SER A 274 -3.81 26.51 5.67
C SER A 274 -5.00 26.33 4.70
N SER A 275 -5.05 27.10 3.62
CA SER A 275 -6.00 26.86 2.53
C SER A 275 -5.54 25.71 1.60
N ARG A 276 -4.31 25.22 1.75
CA ARG A 276 -3.67 24.17 0.94
C ARG A 276 -3.12 23.07 1.85
N ILE A 277 -3.99 22.10 2.17
CA ILE A 277 -3.67 21.02 3.10
C ILE A 277 -3.77 19.66 2.40
N ALA A 278 -2.77 18.81 2.60
CA ALA A 278 -2.80 17.41 2.19
C ALA A 278 -2.40 16.48 3.34
N VAL A 279 -2.73 15.19 3.21
CA VAL A 279 -2.26 14.15 4.13
C VAL A 279 -1.37 13.19 3.35
N VAL A 280 -0.20 12.91 3.92
CA VAL A 280 0.71 11.84 3.49
C VAL A 280 0.70 10.76 4.56
N SER A 281 0.54 9.52 4.20
CA SER A 281 0.31 8.46 5.19
C SER A 281 1.04 7.16 4.83
N PHE A 282 1.28 6.34 5.84
CA PHE A 282 1.78 4.99 5.67
C PHE A 282 0.90 3.99 6.42
N SER A 283 0.67 2.81 5.81
CA SER A 283 0.01 1.69 6.47
C SER A 283 -1.34 2.06 7.10
N TRP A 284 -1.52 1.87 8.41
CA TRP A 284 -2.74 2.23 9.15
C TRP A 284 -3.12 3.72 9.02
N GLY A 285 -2.12 4.58 8.88
CA GLY A 285 -2.35 6.00 8.60
C GLY A 285 -3.18 6.25 7.36
N GLY A 286 -3.16 5.36 6.36
CA GLY A 286 -3.97 5.47 5.14
C GLY A 286 -5.47 5.38 5.43
N ILE A 287 -5.92 4.34 6.12
CA ILE A 287 -7.35 4.22 6.46
C ILE A 287 -7.80 5.37 7.38
N SER A 288 -6.95 5.80 8.31
CA SER A 288 -7.23 6.95 9.17
C SER A 288 -7.33 8.27 8.37
N SER A 289 -6.52 8.41 7.32
CA SER A 289 -6.55 9.56 6.40
C SER A 289 -7.83 9.62 5.60
N LEU A 290 -8.33 8.48 5.12
CA LEU A 290 -9.64 8.37 4.47
C LEU A 290 -10.76 8.87 5.39
N PHE A 291 -10.76 8.42 6.65
CA PHE A 291 -11.77 8.82 7.63
C PHE A 291 -11.67 10.32 7.98
N ALA A 292 -10.46 10.85 8.09
CA ALA A 292 -10.24 12.28 8.30
C ALA A 292 -10.73 13.10 7.10
N ALA A 293 -10.35 12.76 5.86
CA ALA A 293 -10.75 13.47 4.66
C ALA A 293 -12.27 13.41 4.40
N SER A 294 -12.92 12.32 4.80
CA SER A 294 -14.38 12.20 4.68
C SER A 294 -15.16 13.16 5.60
N ARG A 295 -14.51 13.69 6.64
CA ARG A 295 -15.13 14.54 7.67
C ARG A 295 -14.59 15.97 7.69
N ASP A 296 -13.41 16.17 7.14
CA ASP A 296 -12.68 17.44 7.17
C ASP A 296 -12.38 17.91 5.74
N SER A 297 -13.24 18.76 5.22
CA SER A 297 -13.15 19.28 3.85
C SER A 297 -11.94 20.20 3.59
N ARG A 298 -11.16 20.53 4.62
CA ARG A 298 -9.90 21.25 4.48
C ARG A 298 -8.79 20.37 3.89
N ILE A 299 -8.92 19.05 4.00
CA ILE A 299 -8.00 18.08 3.41
C ILE A 299 -8.32 17.96 1.92
N GLN A 300 -7.37 18.33 1.07
CA GLN A 300 -7.58 18.45 -0.37
C GLN A 300 -6.92 17.33 -1.18
N VAL A 301 -5.92 16.66 -0.63
CA VAL A 301 -5.14 15.62 -1.33
C VAL A 301 -4.73 14.54 -0.33
N LEU A 302 -4.76 13.28 -0.76
CA LEU A 302 -4.18 12.15 -0.03
C LEU A 302 -3.04 11.53 -0.84
N ALA A 303 -1.95 11.18 -0.16
CA ALA A 303 -0.87 10.37 -0.71
C ALA A 303 -0.55 9.24 0.27
N GLU A 304 -0.82 8.02 -0.11
CA GLU A 304 -0.77 6.86 0.77
C GLU A 304 0.30 5.86 0.33
N MET A 305 1.18 5.51 1.25
CA MET A 305 2.21 4.50 1.08
C MET A 305 1.70 3.18 1.68
N ASP A 306 1.28 2.27 0.81
CA ASP A 306 0.72 0.95 1.13
C ASP A 306 -0.35 1.01 2.23
N GLY A 307 -1.30 1.96 2.05
CA GLY A 307 -2.32 2.31 3.04
C GLY A 307 -3.32 1.18 3.30
N SER A 308 -3.73 1.07 4.56
CA SER A 308 -4.63 0.00 5.04
C SER A 308 -6.04 0.02 4.45
N ILE A 309 -6.42 1.05 3.68
CA ILE A 309 -7.72 1.09 2.98
C ILE A 309 -7.92 -0.11 2.05
N ARG A 310 -6.82 -0.66 1.50
CA ARG A 310 -6.83 -1.82 0.63
C ARG A 310 -7.05 -3.13 1.40
N TYR A 311 -6.57 -3.18 2.64
CA TYR A 311 -6.53 -4.40 3.45
C TYR A 311 -7.76 -4.56 4.36
N TYR A 312 -8.49 -3.45 4.62
CA TYR A 312 -9.62 -3.43 5.53
C TYR A 312 -10.91 -2.84 4.90
N PRO A 313 -11.33 -3.30 3.69
CA PRO A 313 -12.55 -2.78 3.05
C PRO A 313 -13.80 -3.03 3.90
N GLY A 314 -13.82 -4.09 4.70
CA GLY A 314 -14.90 -4.37 5.62
C GLY A 314 -15.02 -3.37 6.77
N LEU A 315 -13.90 -2.81 7.27
CA LEU A 315 -13.94 -1.72 8.25
C LEU A 315 -14.54 -0.45 7.65
N VAL A 316 -14.16 -0.11 6.41
CA VAL A 316 -14.74 1.04 5.70
C VAL A 316 -16.25 0.86 5.51
N ALA A 317 -16.68 -0.31 5.05
CA ALA A 317 -18.10 -0.63 4.85
C ALA A 317 -18.90 -0.57 6.16
N ARG A 318 -18.36 -1.08 7.28
CA ARG A 318 -19.02 -1.03 8.60
C ARG A 318 -19.10 0.37 9.20
N ALA A 319 -18.27 1.30 8.78
CA ALA A 319 -18.32 2.66 9.28
C ALA A 319 -19.65 3.38 8.90
N GLY A 320 -20.27 3.00 7.78
CA GLY A 320 -21.57 3.50 7.34
C GLY A 320 -21.65 5.00 7.01
N SER A 321 -20.63 5.76 7.39
CA SER A 321 -20.51 7.21 7.14
C SER A 321 -19.38 7.57 6.20
N ILE A 322 -18.64 6.59 5.72
CA ILE A 322 -17.53 6.78 4.79
C ILE A 322 -18.00 6.34 3.40
N HIS A 323 -17.97 7.27 2.47
CA HIS A 323 -18.49 7.13 1.12
C HIS A 323 -17.37 7.47 0.11
N PRO A 324 -16.49 6.51 -0.23
CA PRO A 324 -15.38 6.75 -1.16
C PRO A 324 -15.86 7.30 -2.50
N GLU A 325 -17.04 6.85 -2.96
CA GLU A 325 -17.68 7.29 -4.20
C GLU A 325 -18.10 8.77 -4.20
N GLN A 326 -18.11 9.44 -3.05
CA GLN A 326 -18.47 10.84 -2.92
C GLN A 326 -17.27 11.76 -2.66
N LEU A 327 -16.07 11.18 -2.45
CA LEU A 327 -14.88 11.95 -2.14
C LEU A 327 -14.32 12.66 -3.37
N ASN A 328 -14.20 14.00 -3.26
CA ASN A 328 -13.58 14.85 -4.28
C ASN A 328 -12.09 15.10 -4.00
N VAL A 329 -11.42 14.20 -3.32
CA VAL A 329 -10.02 14.32 -2.89
C VAL A 329 -9.15 13.45 -3.78
N PRO A 330 -8.21 14.01 -4.58
CA PRO A 330 -7.26 13.24 -5.35
C PRO A 330 -6.41 12.34 -4.47
N LEU A 331 -6.16 11.12 -4.93
CA LEU A 331 -5.44 10.08 -4.21
C LEU A 331 -4.24 9.56 -5.02
N LEU A 332 -3.04 9.64 -4.42
CA LEU A 332 -1.89 8.83 -4.82
C LEU A 332 -1.82 7.62 -3.89
N PHE A 333 -1.84 6.43 -4.46
CA PHE A 333 -1.80 5.20 -3.68
C PHE A 333 -0.65 4.30 -4.16
N PHE A 334 0.36 4.16 -3.33
CA PHE A 334 1.40 3.17 -3.56
C PHE A 334 0.99 1.82 -3.00
N THR A 335 1.37 0.74 -3.67
CA THR A 335 1.20 -0.63 -3.19
C THR A 335 2.53 -1.35 -3.17
N SER A 336 2.74 -2.20 -2.17
CA SER A 336 3.82 -3.18 -2.14
C SER A 336 3.65 -4.27 -3.19
N ASN A 337 4.67 -5.11 -3.37
CA ASN A 337 4.63 -6.24 -4.29
C ASN A 337 3.47 -7.19 -3.97
N ARG A 338 2.80 -7.65 -5.02
CA ARG A 338 1.54 -8.40 -4.93
C ARG A 338 1.67 -9.81 -4.33
N GLU A 339 2.83 -10.45 -4.49
CA GLU A 339 3.03 -11.82 -4.02
C GLU A 339 3.04 -11.87 -2.48
N ASN A 340 3.75 -10.94 -1.84
CA ASN A 340 3.76 -10.83 -0.38
C ASN A 340 2.37 -10.48 0.17
N PHE A 341 1.58 -9.69 -0.56
CA PHE A 341 0.22 -9.35 -0.14
C PHE A 341 -0.72 -10.55 -0.01
N ILE A 342 -0.67 -11.49 -0.96
CA ILE A 342 -1.54 -12.68 -0.92
C ILE A 342 -1.19 -13.56 0.28
N GLU A 343 0.09 -13.73 0.56
CA GLU A 343 0.57 -14.48 1.73
C GLU A 343 0.16 -13.79 3.04
N ASP A 344 0.30 -12.46 3.11
CA ASP A 344 -0.11 -11.67 4.27
C ASP A 344 -1.62 -11.77 4.54
N VAL A 345 -2.45 -11.71 3.50
CA VAL A 345 -3.92 -11.90 3.62
C VAL A 345 -4.28 -13.30 4.04
N GLU A 346 -3.59 -14.33 3.54
CA GLU A 346 -3.85 -15.73 3.92
C GLU A 346 -3.48 -16.04 5.37
N HIS A 347 -2.55 -15.27 5.96
CA HIS A 347 -2.02 -15.48 7.32
C HIS A 347 -2.48 -14.43 8.33
N SER A 348 -3.27 -13.43 7.92
CA SER A 348 -3.76 -12.36 8.78
C SER A 348 -5.28 -12.40 8.95
N ASP A 349 -5.75 -11.82 10.05
CA ASP A 349 -7.18 -11.58 10.31
C ASP A 349 -7.72 -10.34 9.55
N MET A 350 -7.10 -9.96 8.44
CA MET A 350 -7.50 -8.80 7.64
C MET A 350 -8.93 -8.95 7.13
N ASP A 351 -9.71 -7.90 7.34
CA ASP A 351 -11.12 -7.88 6.93
C ASP A 351 -11.25 -7.54 5.45
N MET A 352 -11.23 -8.56 4.61
CA MET A 352 -11.43 -8.46 3.16
C MET A 352 -12.90 -8.51 2.74
N THR A 353 -13.84 -8.44 3.71
CA THR A 353 -15.27 -8.33 3.40
C THR A 353 -15.59 -6.89 2.99
N GLY A 354 -16.30 -6.70 1.94
CA GLY A 354 -16.64 -5.37 1.42
C GLY A 354 -16.05 -5.10 0.04
N HIS A 355 -16.40 -3.96 -0.49
CA HIS A 355 -16.00 -3.57 -1.83
C HIS A 355 -14.61 -2.93 -1.81
N ASN A 356 -13.88 -3.03 -2.92
CA ASN A 356 -12.58 -2.41 -3.03
C ASN A 356 -12.72 -0.87 -3.07
N VAL A 357 -12.27 -0.21 -2.01
CA VAL A 357 -12.36 1.25 -1.82
C VAL A 357 -11.77 2.03 -2.99
N LEU A 358 -10.64 1.57 -3.57
CA LEU A 358 -10.01 2.25 -4.71
C LEU A 358 -10.87 2.22 -5.98
N ASN A 359 -11.69 1.18 -6.16
CA ASN A 359 -12.61 1.10 -7.29
C ASN A 359 -13.86 1.97 -7.10
N GLU A 360 -14.21 2.26 -5.85
CA GLU A 360 -15.33 3.14 -5.51
C GLU A 360 -14.96 4.63 -5.57
N TRP A 361 -13.67 4.96 -5.57
CA TRP A 361 -13.17 6.34 -5.61
C TRP A 361 -13.29 6.94 -7.01
N THR A 362 -14.50 7.38 -7.37
CA THR A 362 -14.85 7.78 -8.75
C THR A 362 -14.95 9.29 -8.96
N HIS A 363 -15.04 10.08 -7.88
CA HIS A 363 -15.22 11.54 -7.95
C HIS A 363 -13.92 12.34 -7.84
N ALA A 364 -12.77 11.68 -7.82
CA ALA A 364 -11.46 12.30 -7.81
C ALA A 364 -10.46 11.51 -8.65
N ASP A 365 -9.34 12.13 -8.98
CA ASP A 365 -8.23 11.46 -9.65
C ASP A 365 -7.56 10.46 -8.71
N VAL A 366 -7.34 9.23 -9.18
CA VAL A 366 -6.63 8.19 -8.43
C VAL A 366 -5.44 7.71 -9.25
N MET A 367 -4.24 7.89 -8.71
CA MET A 367 -3.00 7.32 -9.25
C MET A 367 -2.56 6.17 -8.36
N THR A 368 -2.57 4.96 -8.88
CA THR A 368 -2.05 3.77 -8.20
C THR A 368 -0.68 3.43 -8.74
N VAL A 369 0.30 3.31 -7.86
CA VAL A 369 1.69 2.97 -8.20
C VAL A 369 2.05 1.66 -7.48
N ASN A 370 2.20 0.58 -8.23
CA ASN A 370 2.66 -0.69 -7.69
C ASN A 370 4.20 -0.70 -7.68
N MET A 371 4.78 -0.74 -6.48
CA MET A 371 6.22 -0.79 -6.24
C MET A 371 6.68 -2.24 -6.23
N LEU A 372 7.18 -2.72 -7.37
CA LEU A 372 7.50 -4.14 -7.58
C LEU A 372 8.70 -4.61 -6.76
N GLY A 373 9.59 -3.71 -6.39
CA GLY A 373 10.80 -3.98 -5.60
C GLY A 373 10.67 -3.62 -4.12
N MET A 374 9.46 -3.52 -3.57
CA MET A 374 9.23 -3.14 -2.17
C MET A 374 8.23 -4.06 -1.49
N SER A 375 8.52 -4.40 -0.25
CA SER A 375 7.59 -4.96 0.72
C SER A 375 7.00 -3.86 1.61
N HIS A 376 5.98 -4.18 2.39
CA HIS A 376 5.28 -3.23 3.26
C HIS A 376 6.19 -2.39 4.17
N PRO A 377 7.13 -2.97 4.97
CA PRO A 377 7.97 -2.17 5.87
C PRO A 377 8.95 -1.24 5.15
N GLU A 378 9.25 -1.47 3.87
CA GLU A 378 10.19 -0.66 3.12
C GLU A 378 9.64 0.72 2.73
N PHE A 379 8.35 0.97 2.90
CA PHE A 379 7.76 2.32 2.82
C PHE A 379 8.04 3.20 4.05
N CYS A 380 8.71 2.67 5.06
CA CYS A 380 9.10 3.39 6.27
C CYS A 380 10.62 3.57 6.31
N SER A 381 11.12 4.80 6.24
CA SER A 381 12.57 5.07 6.18
C SER A 381 13.31 4.64 7.45
N MET A 382 12.67 4.72 8.62
CA MET A 382 13.26 4.26 9.87
C MET A 382 13.22 2.74 9.98
N CYS A 383 12.19 2.09 9.43
CA CYS A 383 12.13 0.63 9.35
C CYS A 383 13.24 0.08 8.45
N GLN A 384 13.58 0.77 7.36
CA GLN A 384 14.69 0.38 6.50
C GLN A 384 16.08 0.49 7.17
N ARG A 385 16.22 1.31 8.21
CA ARG A 385 17.44 1.42 9.03
C ARG A 385 17.56 0.34 10.09
N TRP A 386 16.48 -0.35 10.34
CA TRP A 386 16.43 -1.44 11.27
C TRP A 386 17.03 -2.69 10.62
N PRO A 387 17.94 -3.42 11.29
CA PRO A 387 18.35 -4.73 10.82
C PRO A 387 17.14 -5.66 10.90
N LEU A 388 16.44 -5.81 9.78
CA LEU A 388 15.36 -6.77 9.66
C LEU A 388 15.95 -8.17 9.84
N ALA A 389 15.24 -9.03 10.55
CA ALA A 389 15.49 -10.46 10.48
C ALA A 389 15.42 -10.88 9.00
N GLU A 390 16.30 -11.81 8.59
CA GLU A 390 16.42 -12.29 7.20
C GLU A 390 15.08 -12.74 6.58
N GLU A 391 14.08 -13.01 7.40
CA GLU A 391 12.74 -13.46 7.04
C GLU A 391 11.82 -12.36 6.48
N GLN A 392 12.19 -11.07 6.56
CA GLN A 392 11.36 -9.94 6.13
C GLN A 392 11.93 -9.20 4.91
N VAL A 393 12.99 -9.70 4.31
CA VAL A 393 13.56 -9.09 3.11
C VAL A 393 12.76 -9.60 1.92
N ALA A 394 12.15 -8.69 1.16
CA ALA A 394 11.57 -9.01 -0.14
C ALA A 394 12.62 -9.66 -1.05
N ASP A 395 12.19 -10.27 -2.16
CA ASP A 395 13.05 -10.87 -3.19
C ASP A 395 14.07 -9.89 -3.82
N TYR A 396 14.08 -8.64 -3.37
CA TYR A 396 14.92 -7.54 -3.84
C TYR A 396 15.92 -7.13 -2.77
N GLY A 397 17.11 -6.73 -3.22
CA GLY A 397 18.18 -6.28 -2.33
C GLY A 397 17.91 -4.92 -1.71
N ARG A 398 18.67 -4.58 -0.65
CA ARG A 398 18.56 -3.28 0.04
C ARG A 398 18.78 -2.08 -0.90
N GLU A 399 19.63 -2.21 -1.92
CA GLU A 399 19.88 -1.16 -2.91
C GLU A 399 18.64 -0.90 -3.76
N ASP A 400 17.92 -1.95 -4.11
CA ASP A 400 16.67 -1.84 -4.87
C ASP A 400 15.58 -1.18 -4.02
N ALA A 401 15.47 -1.53 -2.73
CA ALA A 401 14.55 -0.90 -1.79
C ALA A 401 14.88 0.60 -1.59
N ASN A 402 16.15 0.98 -1.43
CA ASN A 402 16.58 2.37 -1.34
C ASN A 402 16.21 3.16 -2.61
N THR A 403 16.46 2.56 -3.78
CA THR A 403 16.11 3.16 -5.08
C THR A 403 14.61 3.33 -5.20
N SER A 404 13.83 2.28 -4.89
CA SER A 404 12.37 2.30 -4.94
C SER A 404 11.79 3.35 -4.00
N TYR A 405 12.27 3.42 -2.75
CA TYR A 405 11.81 4.43 -1.79
C TYR A 405 12.08 5.86 -2.28
N SER A 406 13.20 6.08 -2.95
CA SER A 406 13.52 7.39 -3.53
C SER A 406 12.53 7.78 -4.63
N TRP A 407 12.04 6.84 -5.41
CA TRP A 407 10.97 7.07 -6.38
C TRP A 407 9.62 7.31 -5.70
N VAL A 408 9.30 6.60 -4.62
CA VAL A 408 8.12 6.89 -3.80
C VAL A 408 8.13 8.35 -3.35
N ALA A 409 9.25 8.83 -2.80
CA ALA A 409 9.39 10.21 -2.37
C ALA A 409 9.21 11.22 -3.51
N LEU A 410 9.82 10.96 -4.67
CA LEU A 410 9.72 11.85 -5.83
C LEU A 410 8.30 11.90 -6.39
N TYR A 411 7.64 10.76 -6.59
CA TYR A 411 6.25 10.74 -7.08
C TYR A 411 5.28 11.37 -6.09
N THR A 412 5.50 11.18 -4.78
CA THR A 412 4.74 11.88 -3.73
C THR A 412 4.89 13.40 -3.87
N LEU A 413 6.12 13.89 -4.00
CA LEU A 413 6.37 15.33 -4.20
C LEU A 413 5.69 15.86 -5.46
N GLN A 414 5.83 15.16 -6.59
CA GLN A 414 5.24 15.60 -7.85
C GLN A 414 3.72 15.60 -7.79
N PHE A 415 3.10 14.59 -7.18
CA PHE A 415 1.65 14.54 -7.01
C PHE A 415 1.15 15.71 -6.14
N LEU A 416 1.80 15.97 -5.02
CA LEU A 416 1.50 17.12 -4.18
C LEU A 416 1.70 18.45 -4.93
N ASN A 417 2.76 18.57 -5.72
CA ASN A 417 2.99 19.78 -6.53
C ASN A 417 1.88 20.00 -7.56
N VAL A 418 1.33 18.94 -8.18
CA VAL A 418 0.20 19.06 -9.13
C VAL A 418 -1.04 19.59 -8.43
N TYR A 419 -1.48 18.95 -7.34
CA TYR A 419 -2.80 19.20 -6.77
C TYR A 419 -2.80 20.31 -5.71
N ILE A 420 -1.66 20.57 -5.06
CA ILE A 420 -1.53 21.59 -4.01
C ILE A 420 -0.89 22.89 -4.55
N LYS A 421 0.12 22.77 -5.42
CA LYS A 421 0.82 23.94 -5.97
C LYS A 421 0.39 24.28 -7.41
N HIS A 422 -0.40 23.43 -8.05
CA HIS A 422 -0.84 23.58 -9.44
C HIS A 422 0.34 23.70 -10.43
N ASP A 423 1.40 22.91 -10.18
CA ASP A 423 2.64 22.94 -10.95
C ASP A 423 2.48 22.19 -12.27
N ALA A 424 2.62 22.91 -13.39
CA ALA A 424 2.49 22.34 -14.72
C ALA A 424 3.64 21.38 -15.07
N ALA A 425 4.87 21.62 -14.58
CA ALA A 425 6.00 20.76 -14.83
C ALA A 425 5.86 19.42 -14.06
N ALA A 426 5.33 19.48 -12.85
CA ALA A 426 4.98 18.28 -12.09
C ALA A 426 3.87 17.48 -12.79
N LYS A 427 2.89 18.15 -13.38
CA LYS A 427 1.83 17.50 -14.17
C LYS A 427 2.41 16.80 -15.41
N GLU A 428 3.32 17.44 -16.11
CA GLU A 428 4.00 16.83 -17.26
C GLU A 428 4.85 15.62 -16.81
N PHE A 429 5.56 15.72 -15.69
CA PHE A 429 6.31 14.60 -15.12
C PHE A 429 5.41 13.39 -14.85
N LEU A 430 4.28 13.59 -14.15
CA LEU A 430 3.34 12.52 -13.87
C LEU A 430 2.66 11.96 -15.12
N GLY A 431 2.58 12.75 -16.19
CA GLY A 431 2.06 12.34 -17.48
C GLY A 431 3.01 11.47 -18.31
N ARG A 432 4.27 11.32 -17.91
CA ARG A 432 5.26 10.45 -18.57
C ARG A 432 5.20 9.03 -18.01
N THR A 433 5.63 8.08 -18.83
CA THR A 433 5.83 6.71 -18.37
C THR A 433 6.98 6.64 -17.35
N PRO A 434 7.01 5.64 -16.46
CA PRO A 434 8.18 5.44 -15.59
C PRO A 434 9.51 5.41 -16.36
N ALA A 435 9.54 4.78 -17.53
CA ALA A 435 10.75 4.72 -18.37
C ALA A 435 11.15 6.09 -18.95
N GLU A 436 10.19 6.96 -19.30
CA GLU A 436 10.45 8.35 -19.75
C GLU A 436 10.93 9.25 -18.61
N ASN A 437 10.69 8.85 -17.35
CA ASN A 437 11.19 9.48 -16.14
C ASN A 437 12.47 8.82 -15.61
N ASP A 438 13.13 7.97 -16.41
CA ASP A 438 14.36 7.26 -16.05
C ASP A 438 14.19 6.29 -14.85
N VAL A 439 12.97 5.86 -14.53
CA VAL A 439 12.75 4.82 -13.54
C VAL A 439 13.34 3.51 -14.06
N PRO A 440 14.21 2.83 -13.30
CA PRO A 440 14.75 1.55 -13.71
C PRO A 440 13.63 0.54 -14.01
N ARG A 441 13.86 -0.33 -14.98
CA ARG A 441 12.89 -1.38 -15.34
C ARG A 441 12.55 -2.25 -14.13
N HIS A 442 11.30 -2.67 -14.05
CA HIS A 442 10.77 -3.55 -12.99
C HIS A 442 10.68 -2.93 -11.60
N PHE A 443 10.83 -1.61 -11.45
CA PHE A 443 10.65 -0.96 -10.13
C PHE A 443 9.21 -0.57 -9.86
N MET A 444 8.47 -0.12 -10.87
CA MET A 444 7.07 0.28 -10.67
C MET A 444 6.18 0.06 -11.89
N ALA A 445 4.89 -0.09 -11.62
CA ALA A 445 3.81 -0.01 -12.60
C ALA A 445 2.79 1.03 -12.15
N ILE A 446 2.33 1.89 -13.05
CA ILE A 446 1.40 2.98 -12.73
C ILE A 446 0.07 2.76 -13.44
N ARG A 447 -1.02 3.03 -12.73
CA ARG A 447 -2.36 3.18 -13.25
C ARG A 447 -2.92 4.52 -12.81
N PHE A 448 -3.52 5.26 -13.72
CA PHE A 448 -4.22 6.50 -13.43
C PHE A 448 -5.69 6.40 -13.78
N SER A 449 -6.57 6.77 -12.88
CA SER A 449 -8.04 6.80 -13.05
C SER A 449 -8.53 8.21 -12.74
N PRO A 450 -8.80 9.03 -13.77
CA PRO A 450 -9.14 10.42 -13.56
C PRO A 450 -10.59 10.62 -13.14
N LYS A 451 -10.80 11.56 -12.25
CA LYS A 451 -12.06 11.98 -11.66
C LYS A 451 -13.17 12.25 -12.68
N SER A 452 -12.86 13.11 -13.62
CA SER A 452 -13.86 13.66 -14.53
C SER A 452 -14.25 12.72 -15.66
N PHE A 453 -13.55 11.60 -15.85
CA PHE A 453 -13.79 10.70 -16.98
C PHE A 453 -15.22 10.16 -16.98
N ALA A 454 -15.67 9.61 -15.87
CA ALA A 454 -17.02 9.07 -15.75
C ALA A 454 -18.09 10.14 -16.01
N GLU A 455 -17.95 11.32 -15.44
CA GLU A 455 -18.90 12.42 -15.59
C GLU A 455 -18.91 12.96 -17.03
N ILE A 456 -17.73 13.18 -17.61
CA ILE A 456 -17.57 13.62 -19.01
C ILE A 456 -18.21 12.63 -19.96
N MET A 457 -17.89 11.33 -19.79
CA MET A 457 -18.39 10.29 -20.67
C MET A 457 -19.90 10.09 -20.51
N ARG A 458 -20.43 10.14 -19.30
CA ARG A 458 -21.87 10.06 -19.05
C ARG A 458 -22.63 11.22 -19.70
N SER A 459 -22.13 12.45 -19.54
CA SER A 459 -22.71 13.64 -20.16
C SER A 459 -22.66 13.55 -21.69
N ALA A 460 -21.51 13.18 -22.24
CA ALA A 460 -21.30 13.05 -23.67
C ALA A 460 -22.14 11.92 -24.30
N ALA A 461 -22.30 10.79 -23.61
CA ALA A 461 -23.11 9.67 -24.07
C ALA A 461 -24.61 10.04 -24.21
N ARG A 462 -25.14 10.81 -23.27
CA ARG A 462 -26.51 11.34 -23.37
C ARG A 462 -26.70 12.32 -24.54
N THR A 463 -25.62 12.90 -25.02
CA THR A 463 -25.64 13.81 -26.20
C THR A 463 -25.52 13.03 -27.52
N GLY A 464 -24.87 11.85 -27.51
CA GLY A 464 -24.75 10.95 -28.65
C GLY A 464 -23.32 10.54 -28.99
N GLU A 465 -23.18 9.67 -30.01
CA GLU A 465 -21.93 8.98 -30.35
C GLU A 465 -20.79 9.95 -30.75
N GLU A 466 -21.08 10.99 -31.52
CA GLU A 466 -20.04 11.96 -31.92
C GLU A 466 -19.51 12.75 -30.72
N SER A 467 -20.39 13.16 -29.81
CA SER A 467 -20.04 13.85 -28.58
C SER A 467 -19.18 12.95 -27.69
N ALA A 468 -19.57 11.70 -27.50
CA ALA A 468 -18.83 10.72 -26.71
C ALA A 468 -17.43 10.47 -27.28
N TRP A 469 -17.32 10.31 -28.61
CA TRP A 469 -16.03 10.12 -29.27
C TRP A 469 -15.10 11.33 -29.12
N LYS A 470 -15.62 12.54 -29.34
CA LYS A 470 -14.86 13.79 -29.20
C LYS A 470 -14.39 13.98 -27.74
N ALA A 471 -15.26 13.73 -26.78
CA ALA A 471 -14.93 13.80 -25.35
C ALA A 471 -13.81 12.82 -25.00
N PHE A 472 -13.90 11.57 -25.46
CA PHE A 472 -12.88 10.55 -25.28
C PHE A 472 -11.53 10.97 -25.87
N GLN A 473 -11.52 11.48 -27.12
CA GLN A 473 -10.28 11.94 -27.75
C GLN A 473 -9.64 13.13 -27.02
N SER A 474 -10.46 14.10 -26.58
CA SER A 474 -9.97 15.25 -25.80
C SER A 474 -9.36 14.82 -24.48
N PHE A 475 -9.98 13.84 -23.85
CA PHE A 475 -9.53 13.28 -22.59
C PHE A 475 -8.21 12.50 -22.76
N ALA A 476 -8.10 11.68 -23.79
CA ALA A 476 -6.88 10.92 -24.11
C ALA A 476 -5.69 11.81 -24.52
N ALA A 477 -5.93 13.05 -24.91
CA ALA A 477 -4.89 14.01 -25.23
C ALA A 477 -4.20 14.63 -24.00
N ASP A 478 -4.77 14.51 -22.79
CA ASP A 478 -4.12 15.01 -21.56
C ASP A 478 -2.92 14.11 -21.21
N PRO A 479 -1.72 14.69 -20.96
CA PRO A 479 -0.53 13.92 -20.63
C PRO A 479 -0.69 12.97 -19.43
N MET A 480 -1.42 13.39 -18.39
CA MET A 480 -1.67 12.55 -17.20
C MET A 480 -2.57 11.35 -17.47
N HIS A 481 -3.32 11.37 -18.57
CA HIS A 481 -4.22 10.30 -18.94
C HIS A 481 -3.54 9.17 -19.73
N ARG A 482 -2.22 9.24 -19.97
CA ARG A 482 -1.46 8.19 -20.70
C ARG A 482 -1.50 6.82 -20.03
N TYR A 483 -1.68 6.82 -18.71
CA TYR A 483 -1.72 5.59 -17.90
C TYR A 483 -3.13 4.99 -17.77
N MET A 484 -4.06 5.42 -18.59
CA MET A 484 -5.40 4.84 -18.64
C MET A 484 -5.37 3.41 -19.22
N ILE A 485 -4.49 2.57 -18.68
CA ILE A 485 -4.46 1.14 -18.97
C ILE A 485 -5.69 0.51 -18.32
N GLY A 486 -6.61 -0.01 -19.14
CA GLY A 486 -7.83 -0.67 -18.68
C GLY A 486 -9.10 0.18 -18.77
N GLU A 487 -9.10 1.20 -19.58
CA GLU A 487 -10.27 2.06 -19.85
C GLU A 487 -11.39 1.35 -20.53
N GLU A 488 -11.07 0.32 -21.31
CA GLU A 488 -12.10 -0.58 -21.82
C GLU A 488 -13.04 -0.99 -20.68
N GLY A 489 -12.49 -1.46 -19.58
CA GLY A 489 -13.26 -1.86 -18.40
C GLY A 489 -14.00 -0.69 -17.76
N THR A 490 -13.48 0.54 -17.81
CA THR A 490 -14.15 1.72 -17.25
C THR A 490 -15.30 2.16 -18.12
N ILE A 491 -15.11 2.24 -19.45
CA ILE A 491 -16.17 2.54 -20.40
C ILE A 491 -17.27 1.48 -20.29
N ASN A 492 -16.88 0.21 -20.16
CA ASN A 492 -17.80 -0.90 -19.98
C ASN A 492 -18.67 -0.74 -18.74
N ARG A 493 -18.06 -0.47 -17.58
CA ARG A 493 -18.81 -0.23 -16.35
C ARG A 493 -19.79 0.92 -16.45
N LEU A 494 -19.42 2.01 -17.12
CA LEU A 494 -20.32 3.14 -17.37
C LEU A 494 -21.49 2.75 -18.25
N GLY A 495 -21.26 1.94 -19.27
CA GLY A 495 -22.33 1.37 -20.11
C GLY A 495 -23.31 0.55 -19.29
N TYR A 496 -22.84 -0.37 -18.47
CA TYR A 496 -23.69 -1.16 -17.58
C TYR A 496 -24.40 -0.33 -16.52
N ALA A 497 -23.80 0.75 -16.01
CA ALA A 497 -24.48 1.67 -15.12
C ALA A 497 -25.70 2.33 -15.78
N PHE A 498 -25.62 2.69 -17.07
CA PHE A 498 -26.77 3.18 -17.82
C PHE A 498 -27.85 2.10 -18.02
N LEU A 499 -27.47 0.84 -18.23
CA LEU A 499 -28.45 -0.26 -18.27
C LEU A 499 -29.19 -0.42 -16.94
N GLN A 500 -28.49 -0.32 -15.81
CA GLN A 500 -29.11 -0.33 -14.47
C GLN A 500 -30.05 0.86 -14.26
N GLU A 501 -29.72 2.03 -14.81
CA GLU A 501 -30.55 3.23 -14.80
C GLU A 501 -31.73 3.17 -15.82
N LYS A 502 -31.84 2.09 -16.58
CA LYS A 502 -32.84 1.90 -17.65
C LYS A 502 -32.71 2.92 -18.79
N ASP A 503 -31.47 3.32 -19.10
CA ASP A 503 -31.11 4.16 -20.25
C ASP A 503 -30.25 3.36 -21.25
N PRO A 504 -30.87 2.41 -21.99
CA PRO A 504 -30.12 1.59 -22.94
C PRO A 504 -29.55 2.41 -24.11
N SER A 505 -30.13 3.55 -24.45
CA SER A 505 -29.65 4.41 -25.52
C SER A 505 -28.26 4.97 -25.21
N SER A 506 -28.06 5.51 -24.02
CA SER A 506 -26.74 6.00 -23.57
C SER A 506 -25.75 4.86 -23.34
N ALA A 507 -26.23 3.69 -22.90
CA ALA A 507 -25.40 2.49 -22.77
C ALA A 507 -24.81 2.06 -24.13
N VAL A 508 -25.65 1.96 -25.17
CA VAL A 508 -25.24 1.62 -26.55
C VAL A 508 -24.19 2.62 -27.06
N VAL A 509 -24.35 3.92 -26.79
CA VAL A 509 -23.35 4.93 -27.18
C VAL A 509 -21.99 4.63 -26.57
N LEU A 510 -21.93 4.29 -25.27
CA LEU A 510 -20.66 3.97 -24.60
C LEU A 510 -20.08 2.65 -25.07
N PHE A 511 -20.88 1.62 -25.26
CA PHE A 511 -20.40 0.35 -25.79
C PHE A 511 -19.90 0.46 -27.23
N LYS A 512 -20.55 1.24 -28.10
CA LYS A 512 -20.03 1.59 -29.43
C LYS A 512 -18.72 2.34 -29.36
N LEU A 513 -18.60 3.31 -28.45
CA LEU A 513 -17.35 4.00 -28.21
C LEU A 513 -16.26 3.02 -27.79
N ASN A 514 -16.59 2.06 -26.92
CA ASN A 514 -15.65 1.05 -26.43
C ASN A 514 -15.15 0.15 -27.57
N THR A 515 -16.03 -0.36 -28.43
CA THR A 515 -15.61 -1.14 -29.61
C THR A 515 -14.81 -0.33 -30.63
N LYS A 516 -15.07 0.97 -30.73
CA LYS A 516 -14.29 1.88 -31.60
C LYS A 516 -12.90 2.15 -31.07
N ALA A 517 -12.77 2.28 -29.75
CA ALA A 517 -11.50 2.50 -29.07
C ALA A 517 -10.67 1.20 -28.97
N TYR A 518 -11.33 0.07 -28.80
CA TYR A 518 -10.72 -1.25 -28.60
C TYR A 518 -11.29 -2.30 -29.55
N PRO A 519 -11.06 -2.18 -30.88
CA PRO A 519 -11.74 -2.99 -31.91
C PRO A 519 -11.41 -4.49 -31.83
N ASP A 520 -10.30 -4.85 -31.19
CA ASP A 520 -9.84 -6.23 -31.06
C ASP A 520 -10.24 -6.87 -29.71
N SER A 521 -10.99 -6.14 -28.87
CA SER A 521 -11.50 -6.67 -27.61
C SER A 521 -12.82 -7.43 -27.81
N ALA A 522 -12.78 -8.75 -27.62
CA ALA A 522 -13.99 -9.58 -27.62
C ALA A 522 -14.99 -9.15 -26.54
N ASN A 523 -14.49 -8.68 -25.37
CA ASN A 523 -15.32 -8.22 -24.26
C ASN A 523 -16.06 -6.91 -24.59
N ALA A 524 -15.42 -5.99 -25.32
CA ALA A 524 -16.08 -4.76 -25.74
C ALA A 524 -17.27 -5.04 -26.70
N TRP A 525 -17.10 -6.01 -27.62
CA TRP A 525 -18.16 -6.44 -28.54
C TRP A 525 -19.27 -7.22 -27.84
N ASP A 526 -18.94 -8.04 -26.83
CA ASP A 526 -19.91 -8.77 -26.02
C ASP A 526 -20.79 -7.80 -25.22
N SER A 527 -20.19 -6.77 -24.61
CA SER A 527 -20.93 -5.75 -23.87
C SER A 527 -21.78 -4.82 -24.76
N LEU A 528 -21.35 -4.58 -26.01
CA LEU A 528 -22.15 -3.82 -26.98
C LEU A 528 -23.45 -4.56 -27.30
N GLU A 529 -23.36 -5.86 -27.37
CA GLU A 529 -24.52 -6.70 -27.60
C GLU A 529 -25.55 -6.59 -26.47
N ASP A 530 -25.12 -6.72 -25.20
CA ASP A 530 -25.99 -6.52 -24.03
C ASP A 530 -26.74 -5.17 -24.13
N GLY A 531 -26.06 -4.13 -24.60
CA GLY A 531 -26.64 -2.82 -24.85
C GLY A 531 -27.74 -2.85 -25.92
N TYR A 532 -27.49 -3.50 -27.05
CA TYR A 532 -28.46 -3.62 -28.13
C TYR A 532 -29.66 -4.51 -27.73
N GLU A 533 -29.42 -5.58 -26.97
CA GLU A 533 -30.50 -6.40 -26.47
C GLU A 533 -31.42 -5.59 -25.53
N ALA A 534 -30.84 -4.83 -24.62
CA ALA A 534 -31.57 -3.94 -23.72
C ALA A 534 -32.33 -2.83 -24.48
N ALA A 535 -31.81 -2.39 -25.62
CA ALA A 535 -32.47 -1.46 -26.54
C ALA A 535 -33.51 -2.14 -27.46
N ASN A 536 -33.65 -3.46 -27.40
CA ASN A 536 -34.48 -4.28 -28.27
C ASN A 536 -34.07 -4.22 -29.76
N ASP A 537 -32.78 -3.97 -30.03
CA ASP A 537 -32.19 -3.99 -31.36
C ASP A 537 -31.51 -5.35 -31.64
N ILE A 538 -32.34 -6.33 -31.93
CA ILE A 538 -31.92 -7.74 -32.11
C ILE A 538 -30.98 -7.93 -33.29
N GLN A 539 -31.10 -7.11 -34.33
CA GLN A 539 -30.24 -7.23 -35.53
C GLN A 539 -28.80 -6.82 -35.21
N ASP A 540 -28.60 -5.69 -34.57
CA ASP A 540 -27.28 -5.18 -34.21
C ASP A 540 -26.65 -6.01 -33.08
N ALA A 541 -27.46 -6.53 -32.14
CA ALA A 541 -27.03 -7.49 -31.13
C ALA A 541 -26.38 -8.74 -31.76
N ARG A 542 -27.00 -9.33 -32.78
CA ARG A 542 -26.43 -10.49 -33.50
C ARG A 542 -25.07 -10.18 -34.13
N MET A 543 -24.92 -9.00 -34.73
CA MET A 543 -23.67 -8.61 -35.36
C MET A 543 -22.55 -8.44 -34.30
N ALA A 544 -22.86 -7.85 -33.14
CA ALA A 544 -21.91 -7.66 -32.06
C ALA A 544 -21.46 -9.00 -31.46
N TYR A 545 -22.39 -9.94 -31.20
CA TYR A 545 -22.03 -11.30 -30.73
C TYR A 545 -21.19 -12.06 -31.74
N ALA A 546 -21.52 -11.98 -33.02
CA ALA A 546 -20.75 -12.65 -34.06
C ALA A 546 -19.29 -12.15 -34.06
N ARG A 547 -19.10 -10.85 -33.88
CA ARG A 547 -17.78 -10.25 -33.79
C ARG A 547 -17.03 -10.66 -32.49
N SER A 548 -17.71 -10.71 -31.34
CA SER A 548 -17.13 -11.20 -30.10
C SER A 548 -16.64 -12.64 -30.22
N VAL A 549 -17.44 -13.54 -30.84
CA VAL A 549 -17.06 -14.94 -31.07
C VAL A 549 -15.90 -15.07 -32.06
N GLU A 550 -15.86 -14.22 -33.10
CA GLU A 550 -14.75 -14.19 -34.07
C GLU A 550 -13.43 -13.84 -33.37
N LEU A 551 -13.44 -12.85 -32.47
CA LEU A 551 -12.27 -12.41 -31.70
C LEU A 551 -11.88 -13.39 -30.59
N ASN A 552 -12.85 -14.00 -29.93
CA ASN A 552 -12.64 -15.02 -28.92
C ASN A 552 -13.53 -16.25 -29.14
N PRO A 553 -13.04 -17.25 -29.88
CA PRO A 553 -13.80 -18.48 -30.13
C PRO A 553 -14.15 -19.30 -28.90
N ASN A 554 -13.63 -18.95 -27.73
CA ASN A 554 -13.94 -19.62 -26.46
C ASN A 554 -14.96 -18.84 -25.61
N ASN A 555 -15.55 -17.77 -26.14
CA ASN A 555 -16.62 -17.04 -25.46
C ASN A 555 -17.93 -17.85 -25.53
N GLU A 556 -18.16 -18.70 -24.51
CA GLU A 556 -19.34 -19.56 -24.42
C GLU A 556 -20.62 -18.74 -24.18
N HIS A 557 -20.53 -17.57 -23.53
CA HIS A 557 -21.67 -16.67 -23.34
C HIS A 557 -22.18 -16.19 -24.71
N ALA A 558 -21.34 -15.53 -25.48
CA ALA A 558 -21.68 -15.00 -26.81
C ALA A 558 -22.21 -16.10 -27.76
N LYS A 559 -21.64 -17.31 -27.73
CA LYS A 559 -22.14 -18.44 -28.51
C LYS A 559 -23.55 -18.85 -28.10
N GLY A 560 -23.82 -18.89 -26.79
CA GLY A 560 -25.12 -19.24 -26.25
C GLY A 560 -26.21 -18.26 -26.69
N GLU A 561 -25.91 -16.96 -26.60
CA GLU A 561 -26.84 -15.90 -26.98
C GLU A 561 -27.08 -15.87 -28.49
N LEU A 562 -26.05 -16.04 -29.34
CA LEU A 562 -26.23 -16.19 -30.79
C LEU A 562 -27.19 -17.34 -31.15
N VAL A 563 -27.20 -18.43 -30.43
CA VAL A 563 -28.12 -19.55 -30.66
C VAL A 563 -29.55 -19.17 -30.27
N LYS A 564 -29.73 -18.42 -29.17
CA LYS A 564 -31.06 -17.94 -28.75
C LYS A 564 -31.65 -16.94 -29.72
N LEU A 565 -30.84 -16.00 -30.22
CA LEU A 565 -31.27 -14.96 -31.16
C LEU A 565 -31.49 -15.45 -32.59
N ARG A 566 -31.15 -16.71 -32.93
CA ARG A 566 -31.47 -17.35 -34.20
C ARG A 566 -32.90 -17.88 -34.29
N LYS A 567 -33.58 -17.99 -33.14
CA LYS A 567 -34.98 -18.45 -33.06
C LYS A 567 -35.92 -17.25 -33.10
#